data_6f1c5a6414e94dba4dbd4ea9947a8eca
#
_entry.id   6f1c5a6414e94dba4dbd4ea9947a8eca
#
_cell.length_a   1.000
_cell.length_b   1.000
_cell.length_c   1.000
_cell.angle_alpha   90.00
_cell.angle_beta   90.00
_cell.angle_gamma   90.00
#
_symmetry.space_group_name_H-M   'P 1'
#
loop_
_entity.id
_entity.type
_entity.pdbx_description
1 polymer ?
#
loop_
_entity_poly.entity_id
_entity_poly.type
_entity_poly.pdbx_seq_one_letter_code
_entity_poly.pdbx_strand_id
1 'polypeptide(L)'
;MSRYKMLAIAIILVCVIISSAVIIVGYEKSKELNAYQTNLYLKGNGSAPVNVLDPTNSASGSLSDVYKLVIPRIGVNAKINSETVNGYNTVYHYPESVEPGQNGECGLLSHRTHYSGLFRQLGSLKVGDEVIINDYTISKKYTYKVTSNGDDIRWDYSENPISFAQSGDPQLLLITCYPPGRKLAAYIVHCKLVSTTSLN
;
A
#
# COMPACT_ATOMS: atom_id res chain seq x y z
N MET A 1 7.18 -28.66 -52.99
CA MET A 1 6.78 -28.63 -51.59
C MET A 1 5.27 -28.79 -51.48
N SER A 2 4.77 -29.74 -50.67
CA SER A 2 3.31 -30.02 -50.59
C SER A 2 2.58 -28.79 -50.08
N ARG A 3 1.38 -28.45 -50.63
CA ARG A 3 0.54 -27.32 -50.24
C ARG A 3 0.26 -27.27 -48.73
N TYR A 4 0.18 -28.43 -48.08
CA TYR A 4 0.01 -28.56 -46.63
C TYR A 4 1.22 -28.09 -45.82
N LYS A 5 2.46 -28.29 -46.33
CA LYS A 5 3.67 -27.79 -45.65
C LYS A 5 3.75 -26.27 -45.69
N MET A 6 3.34 -25.65 -46.81
CA MET A 6 3.28 -24.18 -46.90
C MET A 6 2.21 -23.59 -45.97
N LEU A 7 1.04 -24.24 -45.87
CA LEU A 7 -0.02 -23.80 -44.96
C LEU A 7 0.42 -23.91 -43.50
N ALA A 8 1.06 -25.00 -43.10
CA ALA A 8 1.57 -25.15 -41.73
C ALA A 8 2.61 -24.10 -41.36
N ILE A 9 3.53 -23.77 -42.26
CA ILE A 9 4.54 -22.73 -42.07
C ILE A 9 3.84 -21.35 -41.90
N ALA A 10 2.84 -21.04 -42.71
CA ALA A 10 2.11 -19.81 -42.64
C ALA A 10 1.39 -19.66 -41.27
N ILE A 11 0.74 -20.71 -40.77
CA ILE A 11 0.10 -20.73 -39.46
C ILE A 11 1.10 -20.49 -38.32
N ILE A 12 2.25 -21.15 -38.35
CA ILE A 12 3.32 -20.99 -37.35
C ILE A 12 3.82 -19.54 -37.34
N LEU A 13 4.03 -18.91 -38.50
CA LEU A 13 4.48 -17.55 -38.62
C LEU A 13 3.44 -16.58 -38.04
N VAL A 14 2.14 -16.78 -38.31
CA VAL A 14 1.06 -15.97 -37.74
C VAL A 14 1.03 -16.10 -36.21
N CYS A 15 1.14 -17.33 -35.68
CA CYS A 15 1.20 -17.54 -34.24
C CYS A 15 2.39 -16.84 -33.56
N VAL A 16 3.58 -16.86 -34.18
CA VAL A 16 4.77 -16.18 -33.68
C VAL A 16 4.58 -14.66 -33.68
N ILE A 17 3.98 -14.09 -34.73
CA ILE A 17 3.69 -12.65 -34.80
C ILE A 17 2.69 -12.23 -33.72
N ILE A 18 1.62 -13.00 -33.52
CA ILE A 18 0.62 -12.71 -32.48
C ILE A 18 1.26 -12.81 -31.09
N SER A 19 2.07 -13.84 -30.83
CA SER A 19 2.74 -14.01 -29.53
C SER A 19 3.72 -12.87 -29.25
N SER A 20 4.49 -12.42 -30.24
CA SER A 20 5.40 -11.30 -30.08
C SER A 20 4.66 -9.97 -29.85
N ALA A 21 3.53 -9.75 -30.52
CA ALA A 21 2.71 -8.56 -30.30
C ALA A 21 2.13 -8.50 -28.87
N VAL A 22 1.63 -9.64 -28.34
CA VAL A 22 1.12 -9.73 -26.97
C VAL A 22 2.23 -9.46 -25.95
N ILE A 23 3.45 -9.98 -26.18
CA ILE A 23 4.60 -9.74 -25.31
C ILE A 23 4.98 -8.25 -25.32
N ILE A 24 5.02 -7.61 -26.49
CA ILE A 24 5.37 -6.18 -26.64
C ILE A 24 4.33 -5.32 -25.93
N VAL A 25 3.05 -5.55 -26.14
CA VAL A 25 1.97 -4.79 -25.45
C VAL A 25 2.03 -4.99 -23.94
N GLY A 26 2.31 -6.21 -23.49
CA GLY A 26 2.50 -6.50 -22.06
C GLY A 26 3.71 -5.79 -21.47
N TYR A 27 4.80 -5.69 -22.22
CA TYR A 27 6.02 -5.00 -21.80
C TYR A 27 5.82 -3.47 -21.73
N GLU A 28 5.17 -2.86 -22.74
CA GLU A 28 4.86 -1.43 -22.74
C GLU A 28 3.94 -1.07 -21.58
N LYS A 29 2.89 -1.86 -21.36
CA LYS A 29 1.96 -1.64 -20.24
C LYS A 29 2.65 -1.79 -18.87
N SER A 30 3.61 -2.71 -18.74
CA SER A 30 4.44 -2.85 -17.55
C SER A 30 5.38 -1.65 -17.34
N LYS A 31 5.90 -1.08 -18.43
CA LYS A 31 6.78 0.09 -18.39
C LYS A 31 6.01 1.36 -18.00
N GLU A 32 4.81 1.54 -18.52
CA GLU A 32 3.91 2.64 -18.11
C GLU A 32 3.53 2.55 -16.63
N LEU A 33 3.21 1.35 -16.14
CA LEU A 33 2.91 1.10 -14.73
C LEU A 33 4.10 1.41 -13.82
N ASN A 34 5.32 1.04 -14.25
CA ASN A 34 6.53 1.36 -13.51
C ASN A 34 6.86 2.86 -13.54
N ALA A 35 6.66 3.54 -14.68
CA ALA A 35 6.83 4.98 -14.80
C ALA A 35 5.82 5.76 -13.96
N TYR A 36 4.56 5.31 -13.92
CA TYR A 36 3.52 5.89 -13.07
C TYR A 36 3.84 5.72 -11.58
N GLN A 37 4.31 4.55 -11.17
CA GLN A 37 4.77 4.30 -9.79
C GLN A 37 5.97 5.18 -9.43
N THR A 38 6.93 5.35 -10.34
CA THR A 38 8.08 6.23 -10.14
C THR A 38 7.64 7.70 -10.04
N ASN A 39 6.65 8.14 -10.82
CA ASN A 39 6.12 9.50 -10.75
C ASN A 39 5.31 9.75 -9.47
N LEU A 40 4.62 8.75 -8.93
CA LEU A 40 3.99 8.83 -7.61
C LEU A 40 5.04 8.96 -6.50
N TYR A 41 6.14 8.21 -6.60
CA TYR A 41 7.30 8.36 -5.69
C TYR A 41 7.93 9.75 -5.78
N LEU A 42 8.09 10.31 -6.99
CA LEU A 42 8.68 11.63 -7.20
C LEU A 42 7.72 12.77 -6.80
N LYS A 43 6.41 12.58 -6.92
CA LYS A 43 5.40 13.58 -6.57
C LYS A 43 5.14 13.62 -5.05
N GLY A 44 5.29 12.48 -4.35
CA GLY A 44 5.29 12.42 -2.88
C GLY A 44 6.56 13.01 -2.26
N ASN A 45 7.67 13.07 -3.00
CA ASN A 45 8.92 13.72 -2.59
C ASN A 45 9.05 15.17 -3.10
N GLY A 46 7.94 15.79 -3.49
CA GLY A 46 7.87 17.20 -3.84
C GLY A 46 8.08 18.08 -2.61
N SER A 47 9.31 18.13 -2.13
CA SER A 47 9.78 19.14 -1.19
C SER A 47 9.57 20.51 -1.81
N ALA A 48 8.70 21.34 -1.22
CA ALA A 48 8.82 22.77 -1.38
C ALA A 48 10.28 23.18 -1.06
N PRO A 49 10.85 24.20 -1.70
CA PRO A 49 12.23 24.58 -1.46
C PRO A 49 12.40 25.01 -0.01
N VAL A 50 13.03 24.14 0.78
CA VAL A 50 13.46 24.47 2.14
C VAL A 50 14.63 25.41 2.01
N ASN A 51 14.47 26.65 2.44
CA ASN A 51 15.57 27.58 2.69
C ASN A 51 16.52 26.92 3.72
N VAL A 52 17.68 26.51 3.22
CA VAL A 52 18.81 26.08 4.05
C VAL A 52 19.39 27.31 4.71
N LEU A 53 19.02 27.60 5.95
CA LEU A 53 19.79 28.42 6.92
C LEU A 53 19.09 28.37 8.29
N ASP A 54 19.29 27.27 9.07
CA ASP A 54 19.54 27.36 10.50
C ASP A 54 19.86 25.95 11.08
N PRO A 55 21.05 25.69 11.62
CA PRO A 55 21.41 24.37 12.18
C PRO A 55 21.12 24.26 13.68
N THR A 56 19.96 24.73 14.15
CA THR A 56 19.56 24.56 15.56
C THR A 56 18.05 24.43 15.66
N ASN A 57 17.52 23.29 15.36
CA ASN A 57 16.34 22.61 15.91
C ASN A 57 15.72 21.63 14.89
N SER A 58 16.31 20.48 14.72
CA SER A 58 15.70 19.39 13.94
C SER A 58 15.43 18.23 14.86
N ALA A 59 14.34 18.31 15.62
CA ALA A 59 13.67 17.13 16.11
C ALA A 59 12.81 16.55 14.97
N SER A 60 13.45 16.13 13.87
CA SER A 60 12.84 15.28 12.86
C SER A 60 13.01 13.82 13.33
N GLY A 61 12.24 13.44 14.33
CA GLY A 61 12.07 12.04 14.68
C GLY A 61 11.43 11.34 13.48
N SER A 62 12.10 10.34 12.90
CA SER A 62 11.48 9.50 11.88
C SER A 62 10.17 8.92 12.44
N LEU A 63 9.08 8.96 11.69
CA LEU A 63 7.79 8.32 12.06
C LEU A 63 7.97 6.85 12.48
N SER A 64 9.05 6.20 12.04
CA SER A 64 9.41 4.82 12.41
C SER A 64 9.64 4.60 13.90
N ASP A 65 9.98 5.65 14.65
CA ASP A 65 10.20 5.57 16.10
C ASP A 65 8.99 6.11 16.90
N VAL A 66 8.02 6.68 16.22
CA VAL A 66 6.83 7.27 16.81
C VAL A 66 5.69 6.27 16.91
N TYR A 67 5.42 5.55 15.82
CA TYR A 67 4.23 4.68 15.73
C TYR A 67 4.60 3.20 15.56
N LYS A 68 3.78 2.33 16.16
CA LYS A 68 3.88 0.88 16.02
C LYS A 68 2.51 0.26 15.77
N LEU A 69 2.39 -0.49 14.68
CA LEU A 69 1.19 -1.25 14.33
C LEU A 69 1.25 -2.65 14.93
N VAL A 70 0.17 -3.06 15.59
CA VAL A 70 -0.02 -4.43 16.10
C VAL A 70 -1.36 -4.96 15.62
N ILE A 71 -1.36 -6.11 14.93
CA ILE A 71 -2.57 -6.82 14.51
C ILE A 71 -2.46 -8.26 15.04
N PRO A 72 -2.99 -8.54 16.24
CA PRO A 72 -2.75 -9.82 16.93
C PRO A 72 -3.17 -11.04 16.12
N ARG A 73 -4.34 -10.97 15.45
CA ARG A 73 -4.90 -12.09 14.71
C ARG A 73 -4.00 -12.62 13.60
N ILE A 74 -3.19 -11.77 12.97
CA ILE A 74 -2.29 -12.14 11.87
C ILE A 74 -0.82 -11.99 12.23
N GLY A 75 -0.51 -11.78 13.52
CA GLY A 75 0.86 -11.70 14.05
C GLY A 75 1.67 -10.50 13.57
N VAL A 76 1.03 -9.42 13.11
CA VAL A 76 1.73 -8.20 12.71
C VAL A 76 2.15 -7.42 13.95
N ASN A 77 3.44 -7.03 13.99
CA ASN A 77 4.03 -6.18 15.00
C ASN A 77 5.18 -5.42 14.35
N ALA A 78 4.91 -4.22 13.83
CA ALA A 78 5.80 -3.50 12.93
C ALA A 78 5.81 -2.00 13.21
N LYS A 79 6.93 -1.34 12.89
CA LYS A 79 7.03 0.12 12.90
C LYS A 79 6.25 0.72 11.74
N ILE A 80 5.75 1.95 11.91
CA ILE A 80 5.13 2.73 10.84
C ILE A 80 6.13 3.79 10.37
N ASN A 81 6.31 3.95 9.06
CA ASN A 81 7.15 4.98 8.45
C ASN A 81 6.44 5.63 7.25
N SER A 82 6.84 6.84 6.88
CA SER A 82 6.34 7.54 5.68
C SER A 82 7.42 7.68 4.59
N GLU A 83 8.53 6.94 4.69
CA GLU A 83 9.66 7.07 3.76
C GLU A 83 9.55 6.07 2.62
N THR A 84 9.22 4.81 2.93
CA THR A 84 9.21 3.73 1.93
C THR A 84 8.31 2.57 2.33
N VAL A 85 7.64 2.00 1.32
CA VAL A 85 6.94 0.71 1.45
C VAL A 85 7.92 -0.48 1.39
N ASN A 86 9.13 -0.27 0.91
CA ASN A 86 10.14 -1.30 0.66
C ASN A 86 11.00 -1.62 1.91
N GLY A 87 10.49 -1.35 3.10
CA GLY A 87 11.16 -1.67 4.36
C GLY A 87 10.86 -3.08 4.87
N TYR A 88 11.83 -3.66 5.62
CA TYR A 88 11.58 -4.88 6.37
C TYR A 88 11.00 -4.55 7.74
N ASN A 89 9.95 -5.29 8.13
CA ASN A 89 9.24 -5.12 9.39
C ASN A 89 8.70 -3.71 9.64
N THR A 90 8.36 -3.01 8.55
CA THR A 90 7.79 -1.68 8.55
C THR A 90 6.53 -1.61 7.67
N VAL A 91 5.61 -0.75 8.05
CA VAL A 91 4.39 -0.42 7.32
C VAL A 91 4.47 1.02 6.88
N TYR A 92 4.15 1.30 5.62
CA TYR A 92 4.17 2.64 5.06
C TYR A 92 2.88 3.38 5.40
N HIS A 93 3.00 4.58 5.93
CA HIS A 93 1.91 5.54 6.11
C HIS A 93 1.83 6.47 4.89
N TYR A 94 0.66 6.62 4.33
CA TYR A 94 0.42 7.57 3.24
C TYR A 94 0.45 8.99 3.77
N PRO A 95 1.40 9.85 3.32
CA PRO A 95 1.48 11.24 3.79
C PRO A 95 0.25 12.08 3.45
N GLU A 96 -0.54 11.65 2.44
CA GLU A 96 -1.80 12.30 2.05
C GLU A 96 -2.98 11.92 2.94
N SER A 97 -2.81 10.95 3.83
CA SER A 97 -3.80 10.53 4.81
C SER A 97 -3.59 11.24 6.15
N VAL A 98 -4.58 11.17 7.03
CA VAL A 98 -4.42 11.73 8.38
C VAL A 98 -3.54 10.85 9.26
N GLU A 99 -2.95 11.42 10.30
CA GLU A 99 -2.19 10.67 11.30
C GLU A 99 -3.08 9.71 12.11
N PRO A 100 -2.53 8.61 12.64
CA PRO A 100 -3.29 7.69 13.49
C PRO A 100 -4.02 8.39 14.63
N GLY A 101 -5.30 8.07 14.82
CA GLY A 101 -6.14 8.63 15.86
C GLY A 101 -6.78 9.98 15.54
N GLN A 102 -6.43 10.60 14.42
CA GLN A 102 -7.03 11.85 13.96
C GLN A 102 -8.36 11.59 13.22
N ASN A 103 -9.18 12.65 13.15
CA ASN A 103 -10.42 12.63 12.39
C ASN A 103 -10.15 12.51 10.89
N GLY A 104 -10.80 11.55 10.24
CA GLY A 104 -10.58 11.21 8.83
C GLY A 104 -10.02 9.80 8.66
N GLU A 105 -9.38 9.53 7.54
CA GLU A 105 -8.85 8.21 7.17
C GLU A 105 -7.31 8.20 7.21
N CYS A 106 -6.76 7.36 8.08
CA CYS A 106 -5.33 7.04 8.12
C CYS A 106 -5.07 5.86 7.18
N GLY A 107 -4.18 6.01 6.21
CA GLY A 107 -3.84 4.98 5.23
C GLY A 107 -2.53 4.28 5.55
N LEU A 108 -2.55 2.96 5.71
CA LEU A 108 -1.37 2.14 5.93
C LEU A 108 -1.20 1.09 4.84
N LEU A 109 -0.02 1.06 4.20
CA LEU A 109 0.31 0.12 3.12
C LEU A 109 1.44 -0.82 3.53
N SER A 110 1.31 -2.09 3.21
CA SER A 110 2.43 -3.02 3.24
C SER A 110 2.33 -4.06 2.12
N HIS A 111 3.49 -4.58 1.72
CA HIS A 111 3.56 -5.66 0.75
C HIS A 111 2.83 -6.91 1.22
N ARG A 112 2.21 -7.61 0.26
CA ARG A 112 1.54 -8.89 0.52
C ARG A 112 2.48 -10.08 0.44
N THR A 113 3.44 -10.05 -0.48
CA THR A 113 4.32 -11.20 -0.78
C THR A 113 5.81 -10.86 -0.84
N HIS A 114 6.17 -9.57 -0.88
CA HIS A 114 7.55 -9.12 -0.96
C HIS A 114 8.01 -8.57 0.41
N TYR A 115 9.31 -8.49 0.61
CA TYR A 115 9.95 -8.08 1.86
C TYR A 115 9.42 -8.92 3.04
N SER A 116 8.99 -8.29 4.13
CA SER A 116 8.38 -9.00 5.26
C SER A 116 6.99 -9.57 4.98
N GLY A 117 6.32 -9.12 3.90
CA GLY A 117 4.97 -9.56 3.55
C GLY A 117 3.97 -9.44 4.70
N LEU A 118 4.05 -8.34 5.48
CA LEU A 118 3.30 -8.16 6.73
C LEU A 118 1.79 -8.28 6.51
N PHE A 119 1.30 -7.84 5.34
CA PHE A 119 -0.12 -7.90 5.00
C PHE A 119 -0.50 -9.12 4.16
N ARG A 120 0.34 -10.19 4.22
CA ARG A 120 0.05 -11.46 3.53
C ARG A 120 -1.30 -12.04 3.91
N GLN A 121 -1.63 -12.02 5.19
CA GLN A 121 -2.84 -12.58 5.75
C GLN A 121 -3.95 -11.54 6.00
N LEU A 122 -3.85 -10.35 5.41
CA LEU A 122 -4.85 -9.28 5.63
C LEU A 122 -6.28 -9.74 5.32
N GLY A 123 -6.45 -10.55 4.26
CA GLY A 123 -7.76 -11.12 3.90
C GLY A 123 -8.33 -12.14 4.89
N SER A 124 -7.59 -12.57 5.90
CA SER A 124 -8.10 -13.48 6.96
C SER A 124 -8.69 -12.73 8.16
N LEU A 125 -8.56 -11.41 8.21
CA LEU A 125 -9.20 -10.61 9.26
C LEU A 125 -10.71 -10.70 9.15
N LYS A 126 -11.38 -10.64 10.30
CA LYS A 126 -12.84 -10.66 10.41
C LYS A 126 -13.32 -9.34 10.99
N VAL A 127 -14.54 -8.94 10.66
CA VAL A 127 -15.23 -7.83 11.32
C VAL A 127 -15.16 -8.02 12.83
N GLY A 128 -14.73 -6.98 13.54
CA GLY A 128 -14.52 -6.98 14.98
C GLY A 128 -13.10 -7.32 15.44
N ASP A 129 -12.20 -7.83 14.56
CA ASP A 129 -10.79 -8.05 14.90
C ASP A 129 -10.11 -6.72 15.25
N GLU A 130 -9.19 -6.77 16.20
CA GLU A 130 -8.49 -5.58 16.69
C GLU A 130 -7.26 -5.25 15.85
N VAL A 131 -7.10 -3.96 15.60
CA VAL A 131 -5.91 -3.34 15.02
C VAL A 131 -5.47 -2.22 15.96
N ILE A 132 -4.26 -2.29 16.46
CA ILE A 132 -3.74 -1.41 17.49
C ILE A 132 -2.62 -0.56 16.92
N ILE A 133 -2.65 0.73 17.16
CA ILE A 133 -1.53 1.63 16.87
C ILE A 133 -1.09 2.26 18.19
N ASN A 134 0.18 2.04 18.55
CA ASN A 134 0.82 2.67 19.69
C ASN A 134 1.58 3.91 19.20
N ASP A 135 1.26 5.05 19.80
CA ASP A 135 1.95 6.32 19.63
C ASP A 135 2.85 6.56 20.84
N TYR A 136 4.15 6.45 20.63
CA TYR A 136 5.15 6.60 21.72
C TYR A 136 5.51 8.06 21.99
N THR A 137 5.16 9.00 21.09
CA THR A 137 5.43 10.43 21.30
C THR A 137 4.58 11.02 22.42
N ILE A 138 3.31 10.65 22.43
CA ILE A 138 2.33 11.15 23.41
C ILE A 138 1.79 10.04 24.30
N SER A 139 2.44 8.88 24.30
CA SER A 139 2.09 7.70 25.11
C SER A 139 0.63 7.29 24.98
N LYS A 140 0.11 7.19 23.75
CA LYS A 140 -1.27 6.79 23.46
C LYS A 140 -1.34 5.47 22.72
N LYS A 141 -2.38 4.70 23.02
CA LYS A 141 -2.78 3.51 22.30
C LYS A 141 -4.14 3.74 21.65
N TYR A 142 -4.18 3.63 20.33
CA TYR A 142 -5.39 3.67 19.52
C TYR A 142 -5.82 2.23 19.19
N THR A 143 -7.01 1.85 19.58
CA THR A 143 -7.59 0.54 19.24
C THR A 143 -8.67 0.74 18.20
N TYR A 144 -8.45 0.16 17.03
CA TYR A 144 -9.42 0.10 15.93
C TYR A 144 -10.02 -1.30 15.87
N LYS A 145 -11.22 -1.40 15.31
CA LYS A 145 -11.84 -2.67 14.94
C LYS A 145 -12.12 -2.72 13.46
N VAL A 146 -11.86 -3.88 12.85
CA VAL A 146 -12.22 -4.14 11.45
C VAL A 146 -13.72 -3.99 11.27
N THR A 147 -14.15 -3.20 10.29
CA THR A 147 -15.55 -2.97 9.94
C THR A 147 -15.94 -3.63 8.62
N SER A 148 -15.00 -3.75 7.67
CA SER A 148 -15.21 -4.40 6.38
C SER A 148 -13.91 -5.04 5.88
N ASN A 149 -14.01 -6.23 5.28
CA ASN A 149 -12.88 -6.94 4.68
C ASN A 149 -13.34 -7.77 3.49
N GLY A 150 -12.73 -7.53 2.32
CA GLY A 150 -13.03 -8.22 1.07
C GLY A 150 -13.99 -7.49 0.15
N ASP A 151 -14.63 -6.41 0.61
CA ASP A 151 -15.63 -5.66 -0.14
C ASP A 151 -15.01 -4.52 -0.97
N ASP A 152 -13.83 -4.00 -0.58
CA ASP A 152 -13.13 -2.92 -1.28
C ASP A 152 -11.88 -3.46 -1.99
N ILE A 153 -12.06 -3.80 -3.28
CA ILE A 153 -10.98 -4.19 -4.19
C ILE A 153 -10.96 -3.24 -5.37
N ARG A 154 -9.98 -2.34 -5.41
CA ARG A 154 -9.87 -1.29 -6.43
C ARG A 154 -8.97 -1.73 -7.56
N TRP A 155 -9.56 -2.16 -8.67
CA TRP A 155 -8.87 -2.62 -9.87
C TRP A 155 -8.30 -1.47 -10.72
N ASP A 156 -8.85 -0.29 -10.57
CA ASP A 156 -8.52 0.93 -11.30
C ASP A 156 -7.63 1.90 -10.50
N TYR A 157 -7.04 1.44 -9.40
CA TYR A 157 -6.26 2.31 -8.50
C TYR A 157 -5.08 3.02 -9.18
N SER A 158 -4.63 2.54 -10.35
CA SER A 158 -3.61 3.20 -11.17
C SER A 158 -4.13 4.44 -11.88
N GLU A 159 -5.43 4.46 -12.23
CA GLU A 159 -6.11 5.58 -12.88
C GLU A 159 -6.83 6.47 -11.86
N ASN A 160 -7.37 5.84 -10.81
CA ASN A 160 -8.04 6.48 -9.69
C ASN A 160 -7.26 6.20 -8.38
N PRO A 161 -6.23 6.98 -8.06
CA PRO A 161 -5.44 6.79 -6.84
C PRO A 161 -6.31 6.77 -5.59
N ILE A 162 -5.89 5.99 -4.60
CA ILE A 162 -6.58 5.94 -3.31
C ILE A 162 -6.51 7.33 -2.68
N SER A 163 -7.67 7.92 -2.41
CA SER A 163 -7.83 9.16 -1.68
C SER A 163 -8.31 8.89 -0.26
N PHE A 164 -7.99 9.76 0.66
CA PHE A 164 -8.29 9.63 2.08
C PHE A 164 -9.14 10.80 2.54
N ALA A 165 -10.22 10.52 3.27
CA ALA A 165 -11.03 11.55 3.89
C ALA A 165 -10.22 12.30 4.95
N GLN A 166 -10.25 13.64 4.89
CA GLN A 166 -9.52 14.53 5.80
C GLN A 166 -10.36 14.96 7.01
N SER A 167 -11.57 14.43 7.16
CA SER A 167 -12.51 14.75 8.22
C SER A 167 -13.49 13.59 8.44
N GLY A 168 -14.28 13.65 9.50
CA GLY A 168 -15.21 12.60 9.88
C GLY A 168 -14.69 11.78 11.06
N ASP A 169 -15.31 10.64 11.33
CA ASP A 169 -14.85 9.74 12.39
C ASP A 169 -13.46 9.18 12.08
N PRO A 170 -12.61 8.97 13.10
CA PRO A 170 -11.29 8.37 12.89
C PRO A 170 -11.39 6.94 12.34
N GLN A 171 -10.81 6.72 11.16
CA GLN A 171 -10.77 5.44 10.47
C GLN A 171 -9.34 5.05 10.12
N LEU A 172 -9.14 3.76 9.90
CA LEU A 172 -7.86 3.21 9.45
C LEU A 172 -8.10 2.30 8.25
N LEU A 173 -7.38 2.56 7.16
CA LEU A 173 -7.38 1.75 5.95
C LEU A 173 -6.09 0.93 5.90
N LEU A 174 -6.21 -0.40 5.92
CA LEU A 174 -5.08 -1.31 5.70
C LEU A 174 -5.06 -1.75 4.24
N ILE A 175 -4.01 -1.41 3.52
CA ILE A 175 -3.94 -1.49 2.07
C ILE A 175 -2.83 -2.47 1.66
N THR A 176 -3.12 -3.34 0.70
CA THR A 176 -2.14 -4.25 0.11
C THR A 176 -2.45 -4.57 -1.34
N CYS A 177 -1.51 -5.21 -2.05
CA CYS A 177 -1.70 -5.61 -3.44
C CYS A 177 -2.67 -6.80 -3.58
N TYR A 178 -3.41 -6.83 -4.70
CA TYR A 178 -4.30 -7.93 -5.09
C TYR A 178 -4.18 -8.26 -6.59
N PRO A 179 -4.31 -9.53 -7.03
CA PRO A 179 -4.22 -10.74 -6.21
C PRO A 179 -2.85 -10.94 -5.55
N PRO A 180 -2.69 -11.88 -4.59
CA PRO A 180 -1.40 -12.17 -3.99
C PRO A 180 -0.31 -12.43 -5.04
N GLY A 181 0.85 -11.76 -4.91
CA GLY A 181 1.95 -11.85 -5.87
C GLY A 181 1.80 -11.01 -7.13
N ARG A 182 0.69 -10.29 -7.30
CA ARG A 182 0.44 -9.39 -8.43
C ARG A 182 0.01 -8.01 -7.93
N LYS A 183 0.28 -6.97 -8.74
CA LYS A 183 -0.10 -5.58 -8.47
C LYS A 183 -1.20 -5.13 -9.43
N LEU A 184 -2.30 -5.89 -9.53
CA LEU A 184 -3.39 -5.58 -10.45
C LEU A 184 -4.47 -4.72 -9.80
N ALA A 185 -4.63 -4.83 -8.49
CA ALA A 185 -5.60 -4.08 -7.71
C ALA A 185 -5.04 -3.74 -6.32
N ALA A 186 -5.67 -2.79 -5.65
CA ALA A 186 -5.51 -2.54 -4.23
C ALA A 186 -6.61 -3.29 -3.46
N TYR A 187 -6.21 -4.03 -2.43
CA TYR A 187 -7.10 -4.69 -1.46
C TYR A 187 -7.10 -3.86 -0.19
N ILE A 188 -8.28 -3.41 0.24
CA ILE A 188 -8.43 -2.47 1.36
C ILE A 188 -9.30 -3.11 2.44
N VAL A 189 -8.81 -3.07 3.68
CA VAL A 189 -9.56 -3.43 4.88
C VAL A 189 -9.85 -2.16 5.65
N HIS A 190 -11.12 -1.93 5.97
CA HIS A 190 -11.59 -0.77 6.70
C HIS A 190 -11.68 -1.07 8.19
N CYS A 191 -11.21 -0.13 9.00
CA CYS A 191 -11.28 -0.20 10.47
C CYS A 191 -11.76 1.14 11.03
N LYS A 192 -12.49 1.08 12.15
CA LYS A 192 -12.97 2.26 12.88
C LYS A 192 -12.33 2.32 14.27
N LEU A 193 -11.92 3.52 14.71
CA LEU A 193 -11.41 3.74 16.07
C LEU A 193 -12.52 3.46 17.08
N VAL A 194 -12.23 2.64 18.08
CA VAL A 194 -13.18 2.28 19.15
C VAL A 194 -12.72 2.74 20.52
N SER A 195 -11.40 2.90 20.74
CA SER A 195 -10.90 3.44 21.99
C SER A 195 -9.53 4.08 21.86
N THR A 196 -9.26 5.05 22.71
CA THR A 196 -7.94 5.67 22.92
C THR A 196 -7.61 5.60 24.40
N THR A 197 -6.48 5.00 24.75
CA THR A 197 -6.01 4.84 26.12
C THR A 197 -4.54 5.26 26.24
N SER A 198 -4.05 5.46 27.46
CA SER A 198 -2.62 5.65 27.68
C SER A 198 -1.85 4.34 27.45
N LEU A 199 -0.62 4.44 26.97
CA LEU A 199 0.36 3.36 27.03
C LEU A 199 0.86 3.28 28.47
N ASN A 200 0.78 2.10 29.06
CA ASN A 200 1.37 1.79 30.37
C ASN A 200 2.84 1.44 30.22
#